data_24e7dc7770a9e2967ede1a085ee300a1
#
_entry.id   24e7dc7770a9e2967ede1a085ee300a1
#
_cell.length_a   1.000
_cell.length_b   1.000
_cell.length_c   1.000
_cell.angle_alpha   90.00
_cell.angle_beta   90.00
_cell.angle_gamma   90.00
#
_symmetry.space_group_name_H-M   'P 1'
#
loop_
_entity.id
_entity.type
_entity.pdbx_description
1 polymer ?
#
loop_
_entity_poly.entity_id
_entity_poly.type
_entity_poly.pdbx_seq_one_letter_code
_entity_poly.pdbx_strand_id
1 'polypeptide(L)'
;MLHKAKSSADSLFFTFDLATLIANMKQSPSWENGELNAMILSKSPEKQIVLTALHRGTEIRSFQSNDSITFQIIEGKLDFHSKKDSVTIDEGQMLTLHENIKYKLTSMEETVFLLTTANTIPVTVESNCM
;
A
#
# COMPACT_ATOMS: atom_id res chain seq x y z
N MET A 1 -3.16 13.72 3.65
CA MET A 1 -4.56 13.98 3.98
C MET A 1 -5.36 12.69 4.01
N LEU A 2 -6.14 12.54 5.04
CA LEU A 2 -7.00 11.37 5.17
C LEU A 2 -8.31 11.63 4.45
N HIS A 3 -8.64 10.76 3.53
CA HIS A 3 -9.87 10.86 2.78
C HIS A 3 -10.60 9.53 2.84
N LYS A 4 -11.90 9.58 2.95
CA LYS A 4 -12.70 8.38 3.10
C LYS A 4 -13.77 8.34 2.03
N ALA A 5 -13.92 7.19 1.40
CA ALA A 5 -14.96 7.04 0.40
C ALA A 5 -16.33 7.18 1.06
N LYS A 6 -17.23 7.77 0.31
CA LYS A 6 -18.56 8.01 0.83
C LYS A 6 -19.36 6.72 0.87
N SER A 7 -20.02 6.48 2.01
CA SER A 7 -20.96 5.38 2.11
C SER A 7 -22.00 5.75 3.15
N SER A 8 -23.13 5.08 3.12
CA SER A 8 -24.14 5.32 4.11
C SER A 8 -23.77 4.61 5.40
N ALA A 9 -24.26 5.13 6.52
CA ALA A 9 -23.94 4.58 7.82
C ALA A 9 -24.43 3.15 7.98
N ASP A 10 -25.48 2.78 7.23
CA ASP A 10 -26.06 1.43 7.31
C ASP A 10 -25.47 0.48 6.30
N SER A 11 -24.54 0.95 5.49
CA SER A 11 -23.98 0.12 4.44
C SER A 11 -22.95 -0.84 4.99
N LEU A 12 -23.02 -2.10 4.55
CA LEU A 12 -22.00 -3.09 4.81
C LEU A 12 -20.94 -3.10 3.73
N PHE A 13 -21.15 -2.31 2.67
CA PHE A 13 -20.24 -2.29 1.53
C PHE A 13 -19.61 -0.93 1.36
N PHE A 14 -18.31 -0.93 1.12
CA PHE A 14 -17.57 0.27 0.81
C PHE A 14 -16.95 0.11 -0.56
N THR A 15 -17.21 1.05 -1.46
CA THR A 15 -16.67 0.99 -2.80
C THR A 15 -15.77 2.19 -3.05
N PHE A 16 -14.77 1.99 -3.89
CA PHE A 16 -13.80 3.03 -4.20
C PHE A 16 -13.62 3.12 -5.70
N ASP A 17 -13.74 4.32 -6.23
CA ASP A 17 -13.40 4.56 -7.63
C ASP A 17 -11.93 4.98 -7.65
N LEU A 18 -11.06 4.01 -7.90
CA LEU A 18 -9.62 4.26 -7.79
C LEU A 18 -9.16 5.28 -8.82
N ALA A 19 -9.70 5.25 -10.02
CA ALA A 19 -9.28 6.21 -11.04
C ALA A 19 -9.54 7.65 -10.59
N THR A 20 -10.71 7.89 -10.00
CA THR A 20 -11.06 9.22 -9.50
C THR A 20 -10.16 9.62 -8.33
N LEU A 21 -9.94 8.69 -7.41
CA LEU A 21 -9.10 8.99 -6.26
C LEU A 21 -7.67 9.30 -6.66
N ILE A 22 -7.13 8.55 -7.62
CA ILE A 22 -5.79 8.78 -8.11
C ILE A 22 -5.68 10.15 -8.77
N ALA A 23 -6.66 10.50 -9.60
CA ALA A 23 -6.64 11.80 -10.25
C ALA A 23 -6.65 12.92 -9.21
N ASN A 24 -7.46 12.77 -8.16
CA ASN A 24 -7.51 13.78 -7.10
C ASN A 24 -6.19 13.87 -6.35
N MET A 25 -5.56 12.74 -6.07
CA MET A 25 -4.27 12.75 -5.39
C MET A 25 -3.22 13.52 -6.18
N LYS A 26 -3.23 13.35 -7.49
CA LYS A 26 -2.23 13.99 -8.35
C LYS A 26 -2.51 15.46 -8.60
N GLN A 27 -3.64 15.96 -8.12
CA GLN A 27 -3.96 17.38 -8.20
C GLN A 27 -3.72 18.11 -6.88
N SER A 28 -3.30 17.39 -5.85
CA SER A 28 -3.08 18.02 -4.55
C SER A 28 -1.81 18.87 -4.57
N PRO A 29 -1.77 19.96 -3.77
CA PRO A 29 -0.57 20.80 -3.72
C PRO A 29 0.68 20.06 -3.27
N SER A 30 0.55 19.12 -2.33
CA SER A 30 1.71 18.37 -1.87
C SER A 30 2.30 17.53 -2.99
N TRP A 31 1.44 16.92 -3.80
CA TRP A 31 1.92 16.14 -4.95
C TRP A 31 2.64 17.05 -5.94
N GLU A 32 2.07 18.22 -6.22
CA GLU A 32 2.69 19.14 -7.16
C GLU A 32 4.02 19.68 -6.66
N ASN A 33 4.21 19.69 -5.35
CA ASN A 33 5.48 20.08 -4.75
C ASN A 33 6.51 18.95 -4.73
N GLY A 34 6.20 17.81 -5.31
CA GLY A 34 7.14 16.70 -5.42
C GLY A 34 7.08 15.72 -4.27
N GLU A 35 6.11 15.83 -3.40
CA GLU A 35 5.98 14.93 -2.26
C GLU A 35 5.15 13.71 -2.63
N LEU A 36 5.35 12.63 -1.90
CA LEU A 36 4.46 11.47 -2.07
C LEU A 36 3.10 11.81 -1.49
N ASN A 37 2.10 11.07 -1.92
CA ASN A 37 0.75 11.23 -1.41
C ASN A 37 0.21 9.85 -1.03
N ALA A 38 -0.52 9.79 0.07
CA ALA A 38 -1.09 8.54 0.54
C ALA A 38 -2.47 8.79 1.10
N MET A 39 -3.37 7.85 0.84
CA MET A 39 -4.75 7.95 1.27
C MET A 39 -5.18 6.64 1.91
N ILE A 40 -5.65 6.71 3.13
CA ILE A 40 -6.14 5.51 3.82
C ILE A 40 -7.56 5.24 3.33
N LEU A 41 -7.73 4.10 2.66
CA LEU A 41 -9.04 3.70 2.15
C LEU A 41 -9.84 2.94 3.20
N SER A 42 -9.18 2.13 3.99
CA SER A 42 -9.86 1.29 4.97
C SER A 42 -8.90 1.01 6.11
N LYS A 43 -9.43 1.00 7.31
CA LYS A 43 -8.61 0.72 8.48
C LYS A 43 -9.44 0.01 9.53
N SER A 44 -8.93 -1.12 10.00
CA SER A 44 -9.49 -1.86 11.11
C SER A 44 -8.33 -2.28 12.00
N PRO A 45 -8.60 -2.84 13.18
CA PRO A 45 -7.49 -3.29 14.02
C PRO A 45 -6.58 -4.31 13.35
N GLU A 46 -7.12 -5.12 12.43
CA GLU A 46 -6.35 -6.19 11.81
C GLU A 46 -5.83 -5.86 10.43
N LYS A 47 -6.37 -4.85 9.78
CA LYS A 47 -6.05 -4.62 8.38
C LYS A 47 -6.15 -3.16 8.01
N GLN A 48 -5.27 -2.74 7.10
CA GLN A 48 -5.28 -1.39 6.59
C GLN A 48 -4.98 -1.43 5.10
N ILE A 49 -5.71 -0.62 4.33
CA ILE A 49 -5.50 -0.49 2.90
C ILE A 49 -5.21 0.97 2.61
N VAL A 50 -4.07 1.23 1.97
CA VAL A 50 -3.61 2.58 1.67
C VAL A 50 -3.32 2.69 0.18
N LEU A 51 -3.86 3.73 -0.44
CA LEU A 51 -3.54 4.05 -1.82
C LEU A 51 -2.40 5.06 -1.80
N THR A 52 -1.29 4.74 -2.46
CA THR A 52 -0.08 5.56 -2.39
C THR A 52 0.40 5.92 -3.78
N ALA A 53 0.78 7.18 -3.94
CA ALA A 53 1.36 7.66 -5.19
C ALA A 53 2.78 8.17 -4.91
N LEU A 54 3.73 7.75 -5.75
CA LEU A 54 5.13 8.11 -5.62
C LEU A 54 5.61 8.76 -6.90
N HIS A 55 6.39 9.82 -6.78
CA HIS A 55 7.11 10.37 -7.91
C HIS A 55 8.25 9.45 -8.29
N ARG A 56 8.67 9.53 -9.55
CA ARG A 56 9.81 8.76 -10.02
C ARG A 56 11.02 9.04 -9.14
N GLY A 57 11.74 7.98 -8.80
CA GLY A 57 12.97 8.11 -8.02
C GLY A 57 12.77 8.17 -6.52
N THR A 58 11.55 8.01 -6.05
CA THR A 58 11.30 7.98 -4.61
C THR A 58 11.79 6.67 -4.01
N GLU A 59 12.52 6.77 -2.92
CA GLU A 59 13.05 5.61 -2.23
C GLU A 59 12.40 5.52 -0.86
N ILE A 60 11.89 4.34 -0.53
CA ILE A 60 11.29 4.09 0.77
C ILE A 60 11.92 2.86 1.38
N ARG A 61 12.32 2.99 2.64
CA ARG A 61 12.89 1.87 3.40
C ARG A 61 11.83 1.33 4.33
N SER A 62 11.78 0.02 4.42
CA SER A 62 10.79 -0.64 5.26
C SER A 62 11.16 -0.57 6.71
N PHE A 63 10.14 -0.70 7.53
CA PHE A 63 10.34 -0.97 8.93
C PHE A 63 10.16 -2.45 9.17
N GLN A 64 10.90 -2.97 10.11
CA GLN A 64 10.70 -4.33 10.53
C GLN A 64 9.40 -4.39 11.30
N SER A 65 8.51 -5.27 10.89
CA SER A 65 7.22 -5.38 11.56
C SER A 65 6.72 -6.82 11.43
N ASN A 66 5.70 -7.14 12.21
CA ASN A 66 5.09 -8.45 12.13
C ASN A 66 3.90 -8.48 11.18
N ASP A 67 3.67 -7.38 10.48
CA ASP A 67 2.56 -7.31 9.56
C ASP A 67 2.88 -8.00 8.26
N SER A 68 1.89 -8.64 7.70
CA SER A 68 1.95 -9.13 6.34
C SER A 68 1.65 -7.95 5.42
N ILE A 69 2.43 -7.78 4.37
CA ILE A 69 2.32 -6.61 3.50
C ILE A 69 2.16 -7.07 2.07
N THR A 70 1.19 -6.48 1.38
CA THR A 70 0.95 -6.76 -0.03
C THR A 70 0.94 -5.44 -0.79
N PHE A 71 1.70 -5.40 -1.88
CA PHE A 71 1.72 -4.29 -2.81
C PHE A 71 1.03 -4.72 -4.10
N GLN A 72 0.11 -3.91 -4.59
CA GLN A 72 -0.52 -4.13 -5.88
C GLN A 72 -0.29 -2.89 -6.72
N ILE A 73 0.44 -3.03 -7.83
CA ILE A 73 0.80 -1.90 -8.67
C ILE A 73 -0.36 -1.57 -9.60
N ILE A 74 -0.90 -0.37 -9.46
CA ILE A 74 -1.99 0.08 -10.33
C ILE A 74 -1.42 0.73 -11.56
N GLU A 75 -0.37 1.53 -11.41
CA GLU A 75 0.35 2.09 -12.56
C GLU A 75 1.80 2.33 -12.13
N GLY A 76 2.71 2.24 -13.09
CA GLY A 76 4.12 2.51 -12.85
C GLY A 76 4.93 1.26 -12.61
N LYS A 77 6.03 1.42 -11.90
CA LYS A 77 7.01 0.35 -11.72
C LYS A 77 7.79 0.56 -10.43
N LEU A 78 7.84 -0.47 -9.58
CA LEU A 78 8.60 -0.44 -8.34
C LEU A 78 9.72 -1.48 -8.38
N ASP A 79 10.84 -1.10 -7.83
CA ASP A 79 11.99 -1.98 -7.68
C ASP A 79 12.15 -2.28 -6.19
N PHE A 80 12.11 -3.56 -5.83
CA PHE A 80 12.24 -4.00 -4.45
C PHE A 80 13.58 -4.68 -4.26
N HIS A 81 14.26 -4.33 -3.17
CA HIS A 81 15.54 -4.94 -2.81
C HIS A 81 15.50 -5.40 -1.37
N SER A 82 15.97 -6.62 -1.14
CA SER A 82 16.25 -7.12 0.18
C SER A 82 17.70 -7.57 0.20
N LYS A 83 18.16 -8.11 1.31
CA LYS A 83 19.54 -8.58 1.38
C LYS A 83 19.84 -9.68 0.38
N LYS A 84 18.83 -10.51 0.07
CA LYS A 84 19.06 -11.69 -0.75
C LYS A 84 18.50 -11.57 -2.15
N ASP A 85 17.47 -10.77 -2.32
CA ASP A 85 16.71 -10.75 -3.56
C ASP A 85 16.43 -9.34 -4.01
N SER A 86 16.21 -9.20 -5.30
CA SER A 86 15.61 -8.00 -5.84
C SER A 86 14.59 -8.41 -6.89
N VAL A 87 13.55 -7.61 -7.02
CA VAL A 87 12.50 -7.87 -7.99
C VAL A 87 11.88 -6.56 -8.41
N THR A 88 11.52 -6.48 -9.68
CA THR A 88 10.83 -5.34 -10.24
C THR A 88 9.39 -5.72 -10.51
N ILE A 89 8.46 -4.87 -10.10
CA ILE A 89 7.04 -5.14 -10.24
C ILE A 89 6.41 -4.05 -11.07
N ASP A 90 5.69 -4.47 -12.11
CA ASP A 90 5.05 -3.58 -13.05
C ASP A 90 3.55 -3.46 -12.81
N GLU A 91 2.95 -2.57 -13.57
CA GLU A 91 1.51 -2.36 -13.55
C GLU A 91 0.76 -3.69 -13.66
N GLY A 92 -0.21 -3.88 -12.77
CA GLY A 92 -1.02 -5.09 -12.76
C GLY A 92 -0.42 -6.24 -11.97
N GLN A 93 0.79 -6.08 -11.47
CA GLN A 93 1.44 -7.12 -10.70
C GLN A 93 1.33 -6.86 -9.21
N MET A 94 1.54 -7.91 -8.44
CA MET A 94 1.38 -7.86 -7.00
C MET A 94 2.56 -8.55 -6.33
N LEU A 95 2.96 -8.02 -5.18
CA LEU A 95 4.04 -8.60 -4.39
C LEU A 95 3.59 -8.71 -2.95
N THR A 96 3.85 -9.87 -2.35
CA THR A 96 3.54 -10.09 -0.94
C THR A 96 4.82 -10.34 -0.18
N LEU A 97 4.96 -9.68 0.96
CA LEU A 97 6.08 -9.85 1.86
C LEU A 97 5.61 -10.45 3.16
N HIS A 98 6.40 -11.36 3.67
CA HIS A 98 6.16 -11.91 4.99
C HIS A 98 6.78 -10.99 6.05
N GLU A 99 6.37 -11.18 7.28
CA GLU A 99 6.89 -10.38 8.38
C GLU A 99 8.39 -10.53 8.54
N ASN A 100 8.98 -9.51 9.13
CA ASN A 100 10.42 -9.49 9.49
C ASN A 100 11.38 -9.42 8.31
N ILE A 101 10.89 -9.01 7.15
CA ILE A 101 11.76 -8.82 5.99
C ILE A 101 12.04 -7.33 5.84
N LYS A 102 13.31 -6.98 5.83
CA LYS A 102 13.72 -5.61 5.53
C LYS A 102 13.87 -5.46 4.03
N TYR A 103 13.33 -4.39 3.51
CA TYR A 103 13.39 -4.13 2.08
C TYR A 103 13.54 -2.64 1.83
N LYS A 104 13.97 -2.32 0.63
CA LYS A 104 13.99 -0.97 0.12
C LYS A 104 13.23 -1.00 -1.20
N LEU A 105 12.36 -0.03 -1.40
CA LEU A 105 11.68 0.08 -2.69
C LEU A 105 12.01 1.42 -3.31
N THR A 106 12.10 1.41 -4.63
CA THR A 106 12.38 2.61 -5.40
C THR A 106 11.40 2.67 -6.56
N SER A 107 10.79 3.83 -6.76
CA SER A 107 9.88 4.00 -7.89
C SER A 107 10.71 4.29 -9.13
N MET A 108 10.61 3.40 -10.12
CA MET A 108 11.34 3.55 -11.37
C MET A 108 10.65 4.51 -12.32
N GLU A 109 9.37 4.72 -12.10
CA GLU A 109 8.51 5.65 -12.81
C GLU A 109 7.58 6.25 -11.79
N GLU A 110 6.80 7.25 -12.19
CA GLU A 110 5.70 7.68 -11.35
C GLU A 110 4.79 6.49 -11.12
N THR A 111 4.53 6.16 -9.87
CA THR A 111 3.89 4.89 -9.52
C THR A 111 2.74 5.10 -8.55
N VAL A 112 1.67 4.34 -8.74
CA VAL A 112 0.55 4.28 -7.80
C VAL A 112 0.32 2.83 -7.44
N PHE A 113 0.21 2.57 -6.15
CA PHE A 113 -0.03 1.20 -5.70
C PHE A 113 -0.98 1.18 -4.51
N LEU A 114 -1.62 0.02 -4.33
CA LEU A 114 -2.38 -0.27 -3.13
C LEU A 114 -1.47 -1.05 -2.19
N LEU A 115 -1.41 -0.59 -0.97
CA LEU A 115 -0.65 -1.23 0.08
C LEU A 115 -1.63 -1.80 1.08
N THR A 116 -1.62 -3.10 1.25
CA THR A 116 -2.46 -3.76 2.24
C THR A 116 -1.58 -4.34 3.32
N THR A 117 -1.82 -3.95 4.56
CA THR A 117 -1.13 -4.54 5.69
C THR A 117 -2.13 -5.31 6.52
N ALA A 118 -1.74 -6.48 6.97
CA ALA A 118 -2.58 -7.32 7.81
C ALA A 118 -1.77 -7.73 9.02
N ASN A 119 -2.32 -7.46 10.18
CA ASN A 119 -1.64 -7.77 11.42
C ASN A 119 -1.62 -9.28 11.61
N THR A 120 -0.42 -9.84 11.71
CA THR A 120 -0.28 -11.27 11.95
C THR A 120 -0.24 -11.51 13.45
N ILE A 121 -1.34 -11.25 14.10
CA ILE A 121 -1.43 -11.59 15.50
C ILE A 121 -1.28 -13.10 15.60
N PRO A 122 -0.33 -13.59 16.35
CA PRO A 122 -0.22 -15.03 16.52
C PRO A 122 -1.54 -15.48 17.10
N VAL A 123 -2.24 -16.24 16.34
CA VAL A 123 -3.48 -16.83 16.80
C VAL A 123 -3.07 -17.89 17.74
N THR A 124 -3.26 -17.61 18.84
CA THR A 124 -2.96 -18.61 19.75
C THR A 124 -4.02 -19.64 19.76
N VAL A 125 -4.22 -19.64 19.60
CA VAL A 125 -4.94 -20.09 19.54
C VAL A 125 -5.56 -20.79 19.13
N GLU A 126 -5.79 -20.67 18.92
CA GLU A 126 -6.32 -21.14 18.47
C GLU A 126 -6.32 -21.94 17.97
N SER A 127 -6.22 -21.91 18.16
CA SER A 127 -6.20 -22.43 17.69
C SER A 127 -6.23 -23.19 17.22
N ASN A 128 -6.27 -23.16 17.30
CA ASN A 128 -6.14 -23.66 16.87
C ASN A 128 -6.36 -24.32 16.23
N CYS A 129 -6.62 -24.29 16.28
CA CYS A 129 -6.78 -24.68 15.74
C CYS A 129 -6.75 -25.20 15.02
N MET A 130 -6.77 -25.36 14.95
CA MET A 130 -6.64 -25.77 14.41
C MET A 130 -6.38 -26.28 14.11
#